data_34e348a8f1c45495b33d8ac04d6e163a
#
_entry.id   34e348a8f1c45495b33d8ac04d6e163a
#
_cell.length_a   1.000
_cell.length_b   1.000
_cell.length_c   1.000
_cell.angle_alpha   90.00
_cell.angle_beta   90.00
_cell.angle_gamma   90.00
#
_symmetry.space_group_name_H-M   'P 1'
#
loop_
_entity.id
_entity.type
_entity.pdbx_description
1 polymer ?
#
loop_
_entity_poly.entity_id
_entity_poly.type
_entity_poly.pdbx_seq_one_letter_code
_entity_poly.pdbx_strand_id
1 'polypeptide(L)'
;MSRLTIAKFGGSAIGIDGEGIPDIIKRIKEIQKNSKIIVVCSAPLTMVDGEKKSLTDVILSIGKDIVQGENFDFSVVEKPYTKILEYVNDESKDACKKIIDDFL
;
A
#
# COMPACT_ATOMS: atom_id res chain seq x y z
N MET A 1 0.27 33.67 -1.40
CA MET A 1 -0.67 32.75 -2.06
C MET A 1 -0.19 31.31 -1.84
N SER A 2 -1.07 30.48 -1.31
CA SER A 2 -0.73 29.08 -1.06
C SER A 2 -0.73 28.28 -2.37
N ARG A 3 0.34 27.54 -2.61
CA ARG A 3 0.35 26.54 -3.69
C ARG A 3 -0.34 25.28 -3.22
N LEU A 4 -0.95 24.59 -4.15
CA LEU A 4 -1.49 23.26 -3.96
C LEU A 4 -0.88 22.33 -5.00
N THR A 5 -0.28 21.25 -4.53
CA THR A 5 0.29 20.21 -5.40
C THR A 5 -0.52 18.93 -5.21
N ILE A 6 -0.91 18.31 -6.30
CA ILE A 6 -1.51 16.97 -6.27
C ILE A 6 -0.44 16.00 -6.73
N ALA A 7 -0.02 15.10 -5.85
CA ALA A 7 1.02 14.12 -6.14
C ALA A 7 0.43 12.71 -6.18
N LYS A 8 0.59 12.04 -7.31
CA LYS A 8 0.15 10.66 -7.50
C LYS A 8 1.35 9.72 -7.47
N PHE A 9 1.27 8.71 -6.63
CA PHE A 9 2.26 7.64 -6.55
C PHE A 9 1.62 6.33 -6.99
N GLY A 10 2.06 5.82 -8.14
CA GLY A 10 1.56 4.58 -8.70
C GLY A 10 2.12 3.35 -7.99
N GLY A 11 1.65 2.17 -8.39
CA GLY A 11 2.08 0.90 -7.81
C GLY A 11 3.58 0.66 -7.90
N SER A 12 4.21 1.07 -9.02
CA SER A 12 5.68 0.94 -9.17
C SER A 12 6.45 1.84 -8.23
N ALA A 13 5.93 3.03 -7.91
CA ALA A 13 6.56 3.94 -6.96
C ALA A 13 6.44 3.42 -5.53
N ILE A 14 5.28 2.90 -5.15
CA ILE A 14 5.05 2.30 -3.84
C ILE A 14 5.90 1.02 -3.71
N GLY A 15 6.00 0.26 -4.79
CA GLY A 15 6.86 -0.89 -4.91
C GLY A 15 6.34 -2.17 -4.25
N ILE A 16 7.15 -3.22 -4.33
CA ILE A 16 6.83 -4.53 -3.78
C ILE A 16 6.79 -4.42 -2.25
N ASP A 17 5.65 -4.81 -1.67
CA ASP A 17 5.40 -4.77 -0.23
C ASP A 17 5.69 -3.39 0.39
N GLY A 18 5.49 -2.33 -0.39
CA GLY A 18 5.69 -0.95 0.06
C GLY A 18 7.13 -0.49 0.14
N GLU A 19 8.07 -1.15 -0.53
CA GLU A 19 9.50 -0.82 -0.46
C GLU A 19 9.84 0.61 -0.87
N GLY A 20 8.99 1.25 -1.70
CA GLY A 20 9.18 2.63 -2.14
C GLY A 20 8.65 3.69 -1.16
N ILE A 21 7.98 3.30 -0.09
CA ILE A 21 7.36 4.24 0.86
C ILE A 21 8.36 5.23 1.49
N PRO A 22 9.55 4.82 1.93
CA PRO A 22 10.52 5.80 2.46
C PRO A 22 10.87 6.91 1.48
N ASP A 23 11.05 6.60 0.21
CA ASP A 23 11.34 7.58 -0.84
C ASP A 23 10.15 8.49 -1.10
N ILE A 24 8.93 7.94 -1.08
CA ILE A 24 7.69 8.70 -1.21
C ILE A 24 7.55 9.71 -0.07
N ILE A 25 7.78 9.29 1.16
CA ILE A 25 7.71 10.17 2.34
C ILE A 25 8.73 11.31 2.20
N LYS A 26 9.93 11.00 1.78
CA LYS A 26 10.96 12.01 1.53
C LYS A 26 10.53 13.03 0.48
N ARG A 27 9.93 12.55 -0.61
CA ARG A 27 9.42 13.41 -1.67
C ARG A 27 8.28 14.30 -1.19
N ILE A 28 7.35 13.75 -0.42
CA ILE A 28 6.24 14.50 0.17
C ILE A 28 6.77 15.63 1.06
N LYS A 29 7.74 15.34 1.92
CA LYS A 29 8.35 16.35 2.79
C LYS A 29 9.02 17.48 2.01
N GLU A 30 9.66 17.17 0.89
CA GLU A 30 10.26 18.17 0.01
C GLU A 30 9.19 19.09 -0.60
N ILE A 31 8.09 18.52 -1.08
CA ILE A 31 6.98 19.27 -1.68
C ILE A 31 6.32 20.17 -0.63
N GLN A 32 6.14 19.66 0.60
CA GLN A 32 5.49 20.40 1.68
C GLN A 32 6.24 21.66 2.12
N LYS A 33 7.52 21.79 1.78
CA LYS A 33 8.29 23.01 2.09
C LYS A 33 7.74 24.23 1.37
N ASN A 34 7.13 24.06 0.19
CA ASN A 34 6.70 25.15 -0.67
C ASN A 34 5.22 25.07 -1.09
N SER A 35 4.50 24.05 -0.66
CA SER A 35 3.16 23.78 -1.16
C SER A 35 2.36 22.96 -0.15
N LYS A 36 1.05 23.15 -0.14
CA LYS A 36 0.14 22.14 0.41
C LYS A 36 0.10 20.97 -0.56
N ILE A 37 -0.11 19.77 -0.07
CA ILE A 37 -0.09 18.58 -0.90
C ILE A 37 -1.32 17.70 -0.65
N ILE A 38 -1.87 17.20 -1.74
CA ILE A 38 -2.84 16.11 -1.72
C ILE A 38 -2.12 14.89 -2.30
N VAL A 39 -2.06 13.82 -1.53
CA VAL A 39 -1.38 12.60 -1.94
C VAL A 39 -2.41 11.58 -2.40
N VAL A 40 -2.20 11.05 -3.60
CA VAL A 40 -3.01 9.97 -4.17
C VAL A 40 -2.11 8.77 -4.39
N CYS A 41 -2.43 7.66 -3.73
CA CYS A 41 -1.63 6.44 -3.82
C CYS A 41 -2.41 5.32 -4.50
N SER A 42 -1.71 4.53 -5.29
CA SER A 42 -2.20 3.27 -5.81
C SER A 42 -1.95 2.15 -4.78
N ALA A 43 -2.42 0.94 -5.08
CA ALA A 43 -2.11 -0.23 -4.28
C ALA A 43 -0.63 -0.62 -4.45
N PRO A 44 0.00 -1.20 -3.42
CA PRO A 44 1.35 -1.71 -3.56
C PRO A 44 1.41 -2.92 -4.49
N LEU A 45 2.62 -3.28 -4.91
CA LEU A 45 2.89 -4.52 -5.60
C LEU A 45 3.27 -5.59 -4.57
N THR A 46 3.15 -6.85 -4.97
CA THR A 46 3.62 -7.98 -4.17
C THR A 46 4.09 -9.11 -5.08
N MET A 47 4.87 -10.03 -4.55
CA MET A 47 5.31 -11.20 -5.30
C MET A 47 4.37 -12.37 -5.04
N VAL A 48 3.87 -12.97 -6.11
CA VAL A 48 3.02 -14.17 -6.08
C VAL A 48 3.61 -15.19 -7.03
N ASP A 49 4.02 -16.32 -6.51
CA ASP A 49 4.60 -17.42 -7.30
C ASP A 49 5.76 -16.96 -8.20
N GLY A 50 6.61 -16.08 -7.68
CA GLY A 50 7.77 -15.55 -8.40
C GLY A 50 7.45 -14.42 -9.37
N GLU A 51 6.20 -13.99 -9.48
CA GLU A 51 5.77 -12.90 -10.34
C GLU A 51 5.35 -11.67 -9.54
N LYS A 52 5.71 -10.51 -10.06
CA LYS A 52 5.30 -9.22 -9.50
C LYS A 52 3.86 -8.91 -9.94
N LYS A 53 2.96 -8.73 -8.99
CA LYS A 53 1.56 -8.43 -9.25
C LYS A 53 1.08 -7.23 -8.45
N SER A 54 0.12 -6.49 -8.99
CA SER A 54 -0.61 -5.47 -8.24
C SER A 54 -1.47 -6.13 -7.16
N LEU A 55 -1.48 -5.55 -5.97
CA LEU A 55 -2.33 -6.05 -4.89
C LEU A 55 -3.81 -5.98 -5.26
N THR A 56 -4.20 -4.99 -6.06
CA THR A 56 -5.56 -4.90 -6.61
C THR A 56 -5.93 -6.16 -7.41
N ASP A 57 -5.03 -6.59 -8.31
CA ASP A 57 -5.26 -7.80 -9.12
C ASP A 57 -5.33 -9.07 -8.25
N VAL A 58 -4.49 -9.14 -7.22
CA VAL A 58 -4.52 -10.25 -6.26
C VAL A 58 -5.86 -10.33 -5.54
N ILE A 59 -6.36 -9.20 -5.05
CA ILE A 59 -7.65 -9.13 -4.35
C ILE A 59 -8.81 -9.49 -5.28
N LEU A 60 -8.78 -9.01 -6.52
CA LEU A 60 -9.80 -9.37 -7.52
C LEU A 60 -9.79 -10.87 -7.83
N SER A 61 -8.61 -11.48 -7.91
CA SER A 61 -8.47 -12.92 -8.11
C SER A 61 -9.06 -13.72 -6.93
N ILE A 62 -8.80 -13.29 -5.71
CA ILE A 62 -9.38 -13.91 -4.52
C ILE A 62 -10.92 -13.79 -4.53
N GLY A 63 -11.44 -12.61 -4.88
CA GLY A 63 -12.88 -12.40 -5.00
C GLY A 63 -13.52 -13.34 -6.01
N LYS A 64 -12.86 -13.56 -7.14
CA LYS A 64 -13.30 -14.52 -8.16
C LYS A 64 -13.33 -15.96 -7.62
N ASP A 65 -12.28 -16.36 -6.91
CA ASP A 65 -12.20 -17.69 -6.29
C ASP A 65 -13.35 -17.90 -5.29
N ILE A 66 -13.65 -16.90 -4.46
CA ILE A 66 -14.75 -16.95 -3.51
C ILE A 66 -16.09 -17.16 -4.22
N VAL A 67 -16.35 -16.38 -5.29
CA VAL A 67 -17.60 -16.49 -6.05
C VAL A 67 -17.75 -17.86 -6.71
N GLN A 68 -16.65 -18.46 -7.16
CA GLN A 68 -16.63 -19.77 -7.80
C GLN A 68 -16.60 -20.93 -6.79
N GLY A 69 -16.54 -20.65 -5.48
CA GLY A 69 -16.45 -21.68 -4.46
C GLY A 69 -15.09 -22.37 -4.40
N GLU A 70 -14.06 -21.76 -4.96
CA GLU A 70 -12.70 -22.29 -4.93
C GLU A 70 -11.95 -21.87 -3.66
N ASN A 71 -10.90 -22.62 -3.32
CA ASN A 71 -10.04 -22.29 -2.20
C ASN A 71 -9.27 -21.00 -2.48
N PHE A 72 -9.07 -20.20 -1.44
CA PHE A 72 -8.30 -18.95 -1.53
C PHE A 72 -7.40 -18.79 -0.30
N ASP A 73 -6.38 -17.96 -0.43
CA ASP A 73 -5.42 -17.69 0.62
C ASP A 73 -5.24 -16.18 0.81
N PHE A 74 -5.70 -15.65 1.94
CA PHE A 74 -5.56 -14.24 2.29
C PHE A 74 -4.16 -13.85 2.75
N SER A 75 -3.28 -14.80 3.05
CA SER A 75 -1.92 -14.48 3.51
C SER A 75 -1.14 -13.66 2.48
N VAL A 76 -1.46 -13.84 1.20
CA VAL A 76 -0.86 -13.07 0.09
C VAL A 76 -1.18 -11.58 0.21
N VAL A 77 -2.35 -11.22 0.71
CA VAL A 77 -2.77 -9.83 0.94
C VAL A 77 -2.19 -9.30 2.26
N GLU A 78 -2.17 -10.11 3.29
CA GLU A 78 -1.67 -9.75 4.61
C GLU A 78 -0.18 -9.41 4.60
N LYS A 79 0.62 -10.15 3.83
CA LYS A 79 2.07 -9.98 3.75
C LYS A 79 2.50 -8.56 3.40
N PRO A 80 2.03 -7.92 2.31
CA PRO A 80 2.46 -6.57 1.99
C PRO A 80 2.05 -5.55 3.05
N TYR A 81 0.88 -5.67 3.66
CA TYR A 81 0.45 -4.76 4.71
C TYR A 81 1.27 -4.93 5.99
N THR A 82 1.65 -6.14 6.35
CA THR A 82 2.55 -6.40 7.47
C THR A 82 3.90 -5.74 7.25
N LYS A 83 4.43 -5.82 6.03
CA LYS A 83 5.69 -5.17 5.67
C LYS A 83 5.56 -3.64 5.73
N ILE A 84 4.46 -3.08 5.26
CA ILE A 84 4.22 -1.64 5.29
C ILE A 84 4.20 -1.09 6.71
N LEU A 85 3.71 -1.87 7.68
CA LEU A 85 3.72 -1.48 9.09
C LEU A 85 5.13 -1.14 9.61
N GLU A 86 6.19 -1.68 9.02
CA GLU A 86 7.57 -1.37 9.39
C GLU A 86 7.92 0.10 9.17
N TYR A 87 7.21 0.79 8.27
CA TYR A 87 7.43 2.20 7.96
C TYR A 87 6.57 3.15 8.79
N VAL A 88 5.64 2.62 9.56
CA VAL A 88 4.75 3.41 10.42
C VAL A 88 5.47 3.70 11.74
N ASN A 89 5.33 4.94 12.26
CA ASN A 89 5.94 5.28 13.54
C ASN A 89 5.30 4.47 14.68
N ASP A 90 6.03 4.34 15.79
CA ASP A 90 5.62 3.48 16.90
C ASP A 90 4.28 3.92 17.53
N GLU A 91 4.01 5.22 17.55
CA GLU A 91 2.76 5.75 18.11
C GLU A 91 1.52 5.29 17.34
N SER A 92 1.65 5.12 16.02
CA SER A 92 0.52 4.77 15.13
C SER A 92 0.49 3.29 14.76
N LYS A 93 1.53 2.55 15.06
CA LYS A 93 1.71 1.16 14.61
C LYS A 93 0.58 0.24 15.08
N ASP A 94 0.20 0.33 16.35
CA ASP A 94 -0.85 -0.52 16.92
C ASP A 94 -2.22 -0.21 16.32
N ALA A 95 -2.54 1.07 16.11
CA ALA A 95 -3.77 1.49 15.48
C ALA A 95 -3.86 1.00 14.03
N CYS A 96 -2.77 1.10 13.28
CA CYS A 96 -2.70 0.61 11.89
C CYS A 96 -2.82 -0.90 11.84
N LYS A 97 -2.15 -1.62 12.74
CA LYS A 97 -2.26 -3.07 12.83
C LYS A 97 -3.69 -3.53 13.11
N LYS A 98 -4.39 -2.84 14.01
CA LYS A 98 -5.79 -3.15 14.31
C LYS A 98 -6.68 -2.99 13.07
N ILE A 99 -6.47 -1.94 12.27
CA ILE A 99 -7.22 -1.72 11.03
C ILE A 99 -7.00 -2.90 10.07
N ILE A 100 -5.76 -3.34 9.92
CA ILE A 100 -5.42 -4.48 9.05
C ILE A 100 -6.09 -5.75 9.57
N ASP A 101 -5.98 -6.04 10.86
CA ASP A 101 -6.55 -7.24 11.47
C ASP A 101 -8.08 -7.27 11.35
N ASP A 102 -8.74 -6.12 11.51
CA ASP A 102 -10.20 -6.00 11.40
C ASP A 102 -10.68 -6.20 9.94
N PHE A 103 -9.83 -5.91 8.95
CA PHE A 103 -10.16 -6.06 7.54
C PHE A 103 -9.89 -7.47 7.00
N LEU A 104 -8.94 -8.15 7.55
CA LEU A 104 -8.52 -9.48 7.11
C LEU A 104 -8.95 -10.55 8.11
#